data_92612d35f7cc678a58ff3a5e1a751b61
#
_entry.id   92612d35f7cc678a58ff3a5e1a751b61
#
_cell.length_a   1.000
_cell.length_b   1.000
_cell.length_c   1.000
_cell.angle_alpha   90.00
_cell.angle_beta   90.00
_cell.angle_gamma   90.00
#
_symmetry.space_group_name_H-M   'P 1'
#
loop_
_entity.id
_entity.type
_entity.pdbx_description
1 polymer ?
#
loop_
_entity_poly.entity_id
_entity_poly.type
_entity_poly.pdbx_seq_one_letter_code
_entity_poly.pdbx_strand_id
1 'polypeptide(L)'
;MKSLLDLFKQFTPDEHFDAIKIGMASPEKIRSWSFGEVKKPETINYRTFKPERDGLFCAKIFGPIKDYECLCSKYKRLKHRGVICEKCGVEVTQTKVRRERMGHIDLAAPCAHIWFLKSLPSRLGLVLDMTLRDIERVLYFEAYGASYTLQEMLTVKSDDVQGRTKVYESIVKGEHSIEAGMPESLNVLVKEIRSLGLDIELDRS
;
A
#
# COMPACT_ATOMS: atom_id res chain seq x y z
N MET A 1 -38.50 23.06 26.36
CA MET A 1 -38.13 22.43 25.07
C MET A 1 -36.65 22.65 24.87
N LYS A 2 -35.82 21.62 24.97
CA LYS A 2 -34.42 21.73 24.61
C LYS A 2 -34.33 21.94 23.09
N SER A 3 -33.61 22.96 22.66
CA SER A 3 -33.51 23.28 21.25
C SER A 3 -32.81 22.16 20.49
N LEU A 4 -33.15 21.94 19.24
CA LEU A 4 -32.49 20.99 18.33
C LEU A 4 -30.97 21.23 18.30
N LEU A 5 -30.53 22.46 18.46
CA LEU A 5 -29.12 22.86 18.55
C LEU A 5 -28.42 22.29 19.80
N ASP A 6 -29.12 22.14 20.94
CA ASP A 6 -28.54 21.53 22.14
C ASP A 6 -28.38 20.01 22.02
N LEU A 7 -29.20 19.37 21.16
CA LEU A 7 -29.05 17.95 20.84
C LEU A 7 -27.80 17.68 19.97
N PHE A 8 -27.51 18.59 19.05
CA PHE A 8 -26.30 18.49 18.20
C PHE A 8 -25.01 18.77 18.98
N LYS A 9 -25.04 19.65 19.99
CA LYS A 9 -23.90 19.92 20.87
C LYS A 9 -23.48 18.73 21.75
N GLN A 10 -24.38 17.77 21.99
CA GLN A 10 -24.04 16.56 22.77
C GLN A 10 -23.32 15.47 21.95
N PHE A 11 -23.20 15.62 20.62
CA PHE A 11 -22.62 14.62 19.73
C PHE A 11 -21.29 15.00 19.11
N THR A 12 -20.85 16.24 19.26
CA THR A 12 -19.50 16.65 18.83
C THR A 12 -18.70 17.02 20.08
N PRO A 13 -17.59 16.33 20.40
CA PRO A 13 -16.63 16.92 21.32
C PRO A 13 -16.24 18.28 20.73
N ASP A 14 -16.24 19.32 21.56
CA ASP A 14 -15.77 20.66 21.19
C ASP A 14 -14.27 20.61 20.87
N GLU A 15 -13.92 20.03 19.74
CA GLU A 15 -12.59 20.11 19.17
C GLU A 15 -12.50 21.43 18.40
N HIS A 16 -12.28 22.52 19.12
CA HIS A 16 -11.88 23.77 18.52
C HIS A 16 -10.46 23.59 17.95
N PHE A 17 -10.31 23.73 16.66
CA PHE A 17 -9.00 23.75 16.02
C PHE A 17 -8.84 25.05 15.21
N ASP A 18 -7.66 25.66 15.31
CA ASP A 18 -7.34 26.90 14.60
C ASP A 18 -6.74 26.63 13.22
N ALA A 19 -6.19 25.44 13.01
CA ALA A 19 -5.54 25.07 11.75
C ALA A 19 -5.61 23.56 11.50
N ILE A 20 -5.62 23.21 10.20
CA ILE A 20 -5.52 21.81 9.74
C ILE A 20 -4.14 21.63 9.09
N LYS A 21 -3.36 20.68 9.60
CA LYS A 21 -2.08 20.27 9.01
C LYS A 21 -2.26 18.95 8.29
N ILE A 22 -2.04 18.96 6.97
CA ILE A 22 -2.06 17.76 6.13
C ILE A 22 -0.63 17.35 5.85
N GLY A 23 -0.28 16.10 6.12
CA GLY A 23 1.04 15.54 5.91
C GLY A 23 0.97 14.06 5.58
N MET A 24 2.10 13.48 5.20
CA MET A 24 2.21 12.04 4.99
C MET A 24 2.34 11.32 6.32
N ALA A 25 1.62 10.20 6.46
CA ALA A 25 1.81 9.30 7.59
C ALA A 25 2.97 8.34 7.31
N SER A 26 3.83 8.13 8.30
CA SER A 26 4.85 7.09 8.22
C SER A 26 4.21 5.69 8.31
N PRO A 27 4.90 4.63 7.82
CA PRO A 27 4.41 3.26 7.96
C PRO A 27 4.11 2.87 9.41
N GLU A 28 4.94 3.31 10.36
CA GLU A 28 4.75 3.07 11.78
C GLU A 28 3.47 3.73 12.30
N LYS A 29 3.19 4.95 11.84
CA LYS A 29 1.96 5.67 12.20
C LYS A 29 0.73 4.99 11.63
N ILE A 30 0.78 4.50 10.39
CA ILE A 30 -0.31 3.72 9.78
C ILE A 30 -0.56 2.43 10.57
N ARG A 31 0.51 1.71 10.96
CA ARG A 31 0.39 0.51 11.79
C ARG A 31 -0.19 0.81 13.17
N SER A 32 0.12 1.97 13.75
CA SER A 32 -0.45 2.37 15.04
C SER A 32 -1.96 2.62 14.99
N TRP A 33 -2.52 3.02 13.86
CA TRP A 33 -3.96 3.19 13.64
C TRP A 33 -4.67 1.88 13.33
N SER A 34 -3.93 0.87 12.89
CA SER A 34 -4.48 -0.37 12.36
C SER A 34 -4.87 -1.35 13.45
N PHE A 35 -6.02 -1.99 13.28
CA PHE A 35 -6.48 -3.11 14.11
C PHE A 35 -6.02 -4.47 13.61
N GLY A 36 -5.33 -4.53 12.47
CA GLY A 36 -4.75 -5.74 11.93
C GLY A 36 -4.43 -5.65 10.44
N GLU A 37 -3.65 -6.61 9.97
CA GLU A 37 -3.23 -6.74 8.58
C GLU A 37 -4.27 -7.49 7.76
N VAL A 38 -4.63 -6.95 6.60
CA VAL A 38 -5.47 -7.59 5.59
C VAL A 38 -4.56 -8.39 4.65
N LYS A 39 -4.65 -9.72 4.70
CA LYS A 39 -3.76 -10.63 3.94
C LYS A 39 -4.38 -11.19 2.67
N LYS A 40 -5.72 -11.10 2.54
CA LYS A 40 -6.47 -11.71 1.45
C LYS A 40 -7.36 -10.70 0.75
N PRO A 41 -7.52 -10.81 -0.57
CA PRO A 41 -8.38 -9.90 -1.32
C PRO A 41 -9.89 -10.24 -1.19
N GLU A 42 -10.22 -11.39 -0.61
CA GLU A 42 -11.60 -11.84 -0.47
C GLU A 42 -12.40 -10.91 0.45
N THR A 43 -13.65 -10.69 0.10
CA THR A 43 -14.59 -9.86 0.86
C THR A 43 -15.52 -10.68 1.71
N ILE A 44 -16.39 -11.45 1.05
CA ILE A 44 -17.41 -12.29 1.68
C ILE A 44 -17.39 -13.70 1.09
N ASN A 45 -17.83 -14.67 1.89
CA ASN A 45 -18.08 -16.02 1.41
C ASN A 45 -19.44 -16.08 0.72
N TYR A 46 -19.48 -16.46 -0.56
CA TYR A 46 -20.70 -16.49 -1.38
C TYR A 46 -21.78 -17.46 -0.88
N ARG A 47 -21.39 -18.52 -0.13
CA ARG A 47 -22.32 -19.51 0.41
C ARG A 47 -22.95 -19.06 1.73
N THR A 48 -22.17 -18.41 2.59
CA THR A 48 -22.59 -18.05 3.95
C THR A 48 -22.90 -16.58 4.12
N PHE A 49 -22.55 -15.73 3.14
CA PHE A 49 -22.64 -14.27 3.16
C PHE A 49 -21.93 -13.63 4.36
N LYS A 50 -20.99 -14.36 4.96
CA LYS A 50 -20.17 -13.86 6.08
C LYS A 50 -18.84 -13.35 5.55
N PRO A 51 -18.24 -12.32 6.21
CA PRO A 51 -16.91 -11.85 5.84
C PRO A 51 -15.87 -12.94 5.96
N GLU A 52 -14.99 -13.03 4.97
CA GLU A 52 -13.85 -13.93 5.03
C GLU A 52 -12.83 -13.47 6.07
N ARG A 53 -12.17 -14.44 6.68
CA ARG A 53 -11.13 -14.17 7.67
C ARG A 53 -9.90 -13.60 6.98
N ASP A 54 -9.31 -12.55 7.58
CA ASP A 54 -8.15 -11.82 7.08
C ASP A 54 -8.34 -11.16 5.71
N GLY A 55 -9.60 -11.07 5.24
CA GLY A 55 -10.01 -10.39 4.03
C GLY A 55 -10.36 -8.92 4.26
N LEU A 56 -10.79 -8.25 3.18
CA LEU A 56 -11.11 -6.82 3.18
C LEU A 56 -12.28 -6.43 4.09
N PHE A 57 -13.15 -7.37 4.46
CA PHE A 57 -14.28 -7.16 5.37
C PHE A 57 -14.17 -7.95 6.67
N CYS A 58 -12.99 -8.43 7.02
CA CYS A 58 -12.74 -9.28 8.17
C CYS A 58 -13.37 -8.75 9.46
N ALA A 59 -14.21 -9.55 10.10
CA ALA A 59 -14.88 -9.17 11.33
C ALA A 59 -13.91 -9.10 12.54
N LYS A 60 -12.79 -9.82 12.49
CA LYS A 60 -11.75 -9.75 13.52
C LYS A 60 -11.03 -8.41 13.51
N ILE A 61 -10.77 -7.85 12.33
CA ILE A 61 -10.06 -6.58 12.17
C ILE A 61 -11.02 -5.41 12.36
N PHE A 62 -12.13 -5.40 11.63
CA PHE A 62 -13.03 -4.25 11.57
C PHE A 62 -14.17 -4.28 12.57
N GLY A 63 -14.48 -5.43 13.13
CA GLY A 63 -15.56 -5.57 14.11
C GLY A 63 -16.75 -6.43 13.62
N PRO A 64 -17.74 -6.66 14.48
CA PRO A 64 -18.87 -7.53 14.22
C PRO A 64 -19.82 -6.96 13.15
N ILE A 65 -20.58 -7.83 12.49
CA ILE A 65 -21.60 -7.44 11.49
C ILE A 65 -22.92 -7.07 12.17
N LYS A 66 -23.21 -7.72 13.30
CA LYS A 66 -24.41 -7.49 14.11
C LYS A 66 -24.01 -6.95 15.48
N ASP A 67 -24.83 -6.04 16.01
CA ASP A 67 -24.59 -5.46 17.33
C ASP A 67 -24.54 -6.53 18.40
N TYR A 68 -23.46 -6.49 19.17
CA TYR A 68 -23.23 -7.38 20.30
C TYR A 68 -23.31 -8.88 19.99
N GLU A 69 -22.96 -9.27 18.76
CA GLU A 69 -22.91 -10.66 18.33
C GLU A 69 -21.57 -10.96 17.63
N CYS A 70 -20.87 -12.01 18.06
CA CYS A 70 -19.68 -12.48 17.37
C CYS A 70 -20.03 -13.24 16.07
N LEU A 71 -19.08 -13.39 15.15
CA LEU A 71 -19.32 -14.01 13.84
C LEU A 71 -19.79 -15.46 13.91
N CYS A 72 -19.34 -16.24 14.90
CA CYS A 72 -19.74 -17.63 15.13
C CYS A 72 -21.00 -17.77 15.99
N SER A 73 -21.61 -16.67 16.42
CA SER A 73 -22.83 -16.63 17.26
C SER A 73 -22.69 -17.29 18.63
N LYS A 74 -21.44 -17.59 19.11
CA LYS A 74 -21.18 -18.12 20.46
C LYS A 74 -21.58 -17.10 21.53
N TYR A 75 -21.20 -15.86 21.34
CA TYR A 75 -21.53 -14.75 22.22
C TYR A 75 -22.56 -13.85 21.57
N LYS A 76 -23.69 -13.66 22.24
CA LYS A 76 -24.79 -12.81 21.84
C LYS A 76 -25.22 -11.95 23.03
N ARG A 77 -25.79 -10.78 22.74
CA ARG A 77 -26.35 -9.81 23.67
C ARG A 77 -25.31 -8.99 24.44
N LEU A 78 -25.80 -7.92 25.01
CA LEU A 78 -25.07 -6.87 25.68
C LEU A 78 -24.20 -7.33 26.87
N LYS A 79 -24.59 -8.41 27.53
CA LYS A 79 -23.87 -8.96 28.69
C LYS A 79 -22.43 -9.41 28.39
N HIS A 80 -22.12 -9.64 27.12
CA HIS A 80 -20.79 -10.05 26.66
C HIS A 80 -20.04 -8.91 25.98
N ARG A 81 -20.45 -7.66 26.17
CA ARG A 81 -19.79 -6.49 25.59
C ARG A 81 -18.29 -6.48 25.93
N GLY A 82 -17.44 -6.23 24.91
CA GLY A 82 -15.97 -6.16 25.07
C GLY A 82 -15.27 -7.51 25.13
N VAL A 83 -16.00 -8.63 25.12
CA VAL A 83 -15.39 -9.97 25.12
C VAL A 83 -14.89 -10.30 23.71
N ILE A 84 -13.64 -10.73 23.61
CA ILE A 84 -13.09 -11.27 22.34
C ILE A 84 -13.43 -12.76 22.28
N CYS A 85 -14.13 -13.16 21.22
CA CYS A 85 -14.52 -14.54 21.05
C CYS A 85 -13.32 -15.45 20.77
N GLU A 86 -13.11 -16.46 21.60
CA GLU A 86 -12.00 -17.43 21.47
C GLU A 86 -12.04 -18.20 20.14
N LYS A 87 -13.25 -18.47 19.61
CA LYS A 87 -13.42 -19.25 18.38
C LYS A 87 -13.21 -18.43 17.10
N CYS A 88 -13.77 -17.24 17.00
CA CYS A 88 -13.73 -16.43 15.78
C CYS A 88 -12.83 -15.17 15.91
N GLY A 89 -12.35 -14.86 17.11
CA GLY A 89 -11.50 -13.71 17.36
C GLY A 89 -12.20 -12.34 17.24
N VAL A 90 -13.52 -12.32 17.10
CA VAL A 90 -14.30 -11.09 16.95
C VAL A 90 -14.66 -10.52 18.31
N GLU A 91 -14.42 -9.24 18.51
CA GLU A 91 -14.85 -8.52 19.70
C GLU A 91 -16.35 -8.25 19.67
N VAL A 92 -17.04 -8.50 20.78
CA VAL A 92 -18.47 -8.28 20.91
C VAL A 92 -18.76 -6.82 21.21
N THR A 93 -19.02 -6.03 20.18
CA THR A 93 -19.29 -4.59 20.27
C THR A 93 -20.34 -4.17 19.27
N GLN A 94 -20.60 -2.89 19.15
CA GLN A 94 -21.53 -2.34 18.17
C GLN A 94 -20.93 -2.41 16.75
N THR A 95 -21.79 -2.56 15.75
CA THR A 95 -21.39 -2.54 14.33
C THR A 95 -20.82 -1.21 13.87
N LYS A 96 -21.12 -0.12 14.58
CA LYS A 96 -20.60 1.22 14.29
C LYS A 96 -19.07 1.26 14.23
N VAL A 97 -18.39 0.43 15.03
CA VAL A 97 -16.91 0.38 15.05
C VAL A 97 -16.32 -0.02 13.70
N ARG A 98 -17.07 -0.69 12.82
CA ARG A 98 -16.62 -1.02 11.47
C ARG A 98 -16.37 0.20 10.59
N ARG A 99 -16.98 1.33 10.90
CA ARG A 99 -16.75 2.62 10.21
C ARG A 99 -15.59 3.42 10.79
N GLU A 100 -15.15 3.06 11.98
CA GLU A 100 -14.11 3.77 12.73
C GLU A 100 -12.76 3.05 12.67
N ARG A 101 -12.77 1.71 12.62
CA ARG A 101 -11.55 0.89 12.63
C ARG A 101 -10.91 0.85 11.25
N MET A 102 -9.60 1.01 11.26
CA MET A 102 -8.73 0.92 10.08
C MET A 102 -7.92 -0.37 10.13
N GLY A 103 -7.66 -0.96 8.98
CA GLY A 103 -6.69 -2.04 8.77
C GLY A 103 -5.57 -1.56 7.88
N HIS A 104 -4.50 -2.33 7.78
CA HIS A 104 -3.40 -2.04 6.85
C HIS A 104 -3.13 -3.23 5.93
N ILE A 105 -2.48 -2.95 4.82
CA ILE A 105 -1.99 -3.93 3.86
C ILE A 105 -0.49 -3.69 3.75
N ASP A 106 0.32 -4.69 4.10
CA ASP A 106 1.76 -4.64 3.83
C ASP A 106 1.99 -4.93 2.35
N LEU A 107 2.62 -3.99 1.67
CA LEU A 107 2.93 -4.13 0.24
C LEU A 107 4.13 -5.06 0.05
N ALA A 108 4.08 -5.91 -0.98
CA ALA A 108 5.18 -6.80 -1.33
C ALA A 108 6.43 -6.05 -1.80
N ALA A 109 6.24 -4.86 -2.37
CA ALA A 109 7.31 -3.97 -2.81
C ALA A 109 6.94 -2.50 -2.51
N PRO A 110 7.94 -1.60 -2.33
CA PRO A 110 7.69 -0.18 -2.19
C PRO A 110 6.94 0.38 -3.40
N CYS A 111 5.99 1.27 -3.15
CA CYS A 111 5.20 1.93 -4.19
C CYS A 111 5.45 3.44 -4.14
N ALA A 112 5.61 4.06 -5.31
CA ALA A 112 5.83 5.50 -5.41
C ALA A 112 4.58 6.28 -4.96
N HIS A 113 4.77 7.24 -4.06
CA HIS A 113 3.67 8.08 -3.62
C HIS A 113 3.29 9.10 -4.70
N ILE A 114 2.00 9.24 -4.97
CA ILE A 114 1.47 10.08 -6.05
C ILE A 114 1.86 11.56 -5.91
N TRP A 115 2.02 12.08 -4.69
CA TRP A 115 2.45 13.47 -4.46
C TRP A 115 3.85 13.77 -4.99
N PHE A 116 4.74 12.77 -5.01
CA PHE A 116 6.10 12.91 -5.53
C PHE A 116 6.21 12.50 -6.99
N LEU A 117 5.30 11.65 -7.46
CA LEU A 117 5.32 11.12 -8.82
C LEU A 117 4.59 12.04 -9.81
N LYS A 118 3.34 12.42 -9.50
CA LYS A 118 2.46 13.20 -10.39
C LYS A 118 2.35 14.67 -10.06
N SER A 119 3.09 15.19 -9.10
CA SER A 119 3.15 16.64 -8.87
C SER A 119 3.82 17.34 -10.06
N LEU A 120 3.47 18.58 -10.29
CA LEU A 120 4.13 19.42 -11.29
C LEU A 120 4.96 20.51 -10.59
N PRO A 121 6.29 20.51 -10.72
CA PRO A 121 7.15 19.49 -11.36
C PRO A 121 7.21 18.17 -10.56
N SER A 122 7.39 17.02 -11.24
CA SER A 122 7.56 15.73 -10.58
C SER A 122 8.85 15.70 -9.79
N ARG A 123 8.77 15.53 -8.47
CA ARG A 123 9.97 15.48 -7.60
C ARG A 123 10.79 14.22 -7.85
N LEU A 124 10.12 13.07 -8.09
CA LEU A 124 10.79 11.83 -8.47
C LEU A 124 11.47 11.98 -9.83
N GLY A 125 10.81 12.61 -10.80
CA GLY A 125 11.39 12.88 -12.11
C GLY A 125 12.65 13.74 -12.02
N LEU A 126 12.63 14.79 -11.20
CA LEU A 126 13.80 15.64 -10.98
C LEU A 126 14.98 14.88 -10.37
N VAL A 127 14.75 14.02 -9.39
CA VAL A 127 15.81 13.21 -8.75
C VAL A 127 16.37 12.17 -9.71
N LEU A 128 15.53 11.58 -10.57
CA LEU A 128 15.90 10.54 -11.52
C LEU A 128 16.36 11.11 -12.88
N ASP A 129 16.35 12.43 -13.04
CA ASP A 129 16.62 13.13 -14.32
C ASP A 129 15.71 12.63 -15.47
N MET A 130 14.45 12.37 -15.14
CA MET A 130 13.44 11.90 -16.08
C MET A 130 12.47 13.01 -16.45
N THR A 131 12.14 13.09 -17.73
CA THR A 131 11.08 13.99 -18.18
C THR A 131 9.71 13.48 -17.77
N LEU A 132 8.71 14.36 -17.70
CA LEU A 132 7.33 13.96 -17.41
C LEU A 132 6.83 12.88 -18.40
N ARG A 133 7.20 13.02 -19.66
CA ARG A 133 6.84 12.05 -20.72
C ARG A 133 7.43 10.67 -20.47
N ASP A 134 8.63 10.58 -19.91
CA ASP A 134 9.25 9.30 -19.59
C ASP A 134 8.57 8.65 -18.39
N ILE A 135 8.20 9.44 -17.38
CA ILE A 135 7.40 8.95 -16.22
C ILE A 135 6.04 8.42 -16.69
N GLU A 136 5.36 9.13 -17.59
CA GLU A 136 4.08 8.68 -18.14
C GLU A 136 4.22 7.37 -18.93
N ARG A 137 5.31 7.18 -19.68
CA ARG A 137 5.60 5.91 -20.35
C ARG A 137 5.81 4.77 -19.38
N VAL A 138 6.59 4.99 -18.30
CA VAL A 138 6.81 3.98 -17.26
C VAL A 138 5.48 3.57 -16.63
N LEU A 139 4.64 4.54 -16.25
CA LEU A 139 3.32 4.29 -15.69
C LEU A 139 2.38 3.56 -16.65
N TYR A 140 2.48 3.86 -17.94
CA TYR A 140 1.71 3.17 -18.97
C TYR A 140 2.05 1.68 -19.03
N PHE A 141 3.33 1.32 -19.07
CA PHE A 141 3.75 -0.09 -19.07
C PHE A 141 3.43 -0.80 -17.76
N GLU A 142 3.56 -0.11 -16.62
CA GLU A 142 3.17 -0.63 -15.32
C GLU A 142 1.68 -0.96 -15.27
N ALA A 143 0.82 -0.07 -15.78
CA ALA A 143 -0.62 -0.27 -15.81
C ALA A 143 -1.06 -1.48 -16.65
N TYR A 144 -0.30 -1.81 -17.70
CA TYR A 144 -0.53 -3.03 -18.50
C TYR A 144 0.04 -4.30 -17.87
N GLY A 145 0.78 -4.19 -16.77
CA GLY A 145 1.50 -5.31 -16.19
C GLY A 145 2.64 -5.83 -17.08
N ALA A 146 3.14 -5.00 -18.00
CA ALA A 146 4.20 -5.34 -18.94
C ALA A 146 5.59 -5.17 -18.31
N SER A 147 5.84 -5.84 -17.19
CA SER A 147 7.07 -5.70 -16.40
C SER A 147 8.33 -6.09 -17.18
N TYR A 148 8.29 -7.18 -17.93
CA TYR A 148 9.42 -7.60 -18.79
C TYR A 148 9.72 -6.60 -19.89
N THR A 149 8.69 -6.09 -20.57
CA THR A 149 8.86 -5.05 -21.61
C THR A 149 9.44 -3.79 -21.02
N LEU A 150 8.96 -3.37 -19.85
CA LEU A 150 9.50 -2.20 -19.14
C LEU A 150 10.96 -2.44 -18.74
N GLN A 151 11.30 -3.59 -18.20
CA GLN A 151 12.66 -3.97 -17.83
C GLN A 151 13.59 -3.94 -19.04
N GLU A 152 13.19 -4.54 -20.17
CA GLU A 152 13.96 -4.49 -21.40
C GLU A 152 14.20 -3.08 -21.91
N MET A 153 13.18 -2.22 -21.85
CA MET A 153 13.29 -0.83 -22.29
C MET A 153 14.25 -0.01 -21.44
N LEU A 154 14.27 -0.25 -20.14
CA LEU A 154 15.13 0.50 -19.19
C LEU A 154 16.57 -0.04 -19.15
N THR A 155 16.81 -1.29 -19.53
CA THR A 155 18.11 -1.93 -19.46
C THR A 155 18.70 -2.25 -20.82
N VAL A 156 18.31 -3.36 -21.42
CA VAL A 156 18.91 -3.93 -22.64
C VAL A 156 18.73 -3.05 -23.88
N LYS A 157 17.61 -2.34 -23.99
CA LYS A 157 17.34 -1.42 -25.10
C LYS A 157 17.88 -0.01 -24.86
N SER A 158 18.43 0.27 -23.68
CA SER A 158 18.93 1.56 -23.27
C SER A 158 20.43 1.52 -22.98
N ASP A 159 20.80 1.45 -21.71
CA ASP A 159 22.13 1.78 -21.21
C ASP A 159 22.90 0.59 -20.61
N ASP A 160 22.33 -0.60 -20.63
CA ASP A 160 23.00 -1.82 -20.16
C ASP A 160 23.85 -2.41 -21.31
N VAL A 161 25.10 -1.94 -21.45
CA VAL A 161 26.02 -2.38 -22.51
C VAL A 161 26.34 -3.86 -22.41
N GLN A 162 26.58 -4.38 -21.21
CA GLN A 162 26.89 -5.79 -20.99
C GLN A 162 25.67 -6.68 -21.23
N GLY A 163 24.49 -6.27 -20.78
CA GLY A 163 23.26 -6.97 -21.03
C GLY A 163 22.91 -7.03 -22.51
N ARG A 164 23.15 -5.94 -23.28
CA ARG A 164 22.99 -5.96 -24.74
C ARG A 164 23.84 -7.00 -25.42
N THR A 165 25.12 -7.07 -25.06
CA THR A 165 26.03 -8.07 -25.65
C THR A 165 25.57 -9.48 -25.39
N LYS A 166 25.20 -9.81 -24.14
CA LYS A 166 24.67 -11.13 -23.77
C LYS A 166 23.38 -11.47 -24.52
N VAL A 167 22.47 -10.50 -24.69
CA VAL A 167 21.22 -10.72 -25.44
C VAL A 167 21.51 -11.02 -26.92
N TYR A 168 22.44 -10.29 -27.56
CA TYR A 168 22.83 -10.61 -28.92
C TYR A 168 23.46 -11.99 -29.04
N GLU A 169 24.30 -12.40 -28.08
CA GLU A 169 24.85 -13.75 -28.03
C GLU A 169 23.77 -14.81 -27.89
N SER A 170 22.79 -14.60 -27.00
CA SER A 170 21.66 -15.50 -26.79
C SER A 170 20.81 -15.64 -28.04
N ILE A 171 20.53 -14.55 -28.75
CA ILE A 171 19.80 -14.57 -30.02
C ILE A 171 20.55 -15.40 -31.08
N VAL A 172 21.86 -15.19 -31.21
CA VAL A 172 22.67 -15.94 -32.16
C VAL A 172 22.72 -17.44 -31.84
N LYS A 173 22.75 -17.77 -30.53
CA LYS A 173 22.73 -19.16 -30.06
C LYS A 173 21.33 -19.81 -30.10
N GLY A 174 20.26 -19.02 -30.32
CA GLY A 174 18.88 -19.49 -30.26
C GLY A 174 18.35 -19.74 -28.84
N GLU A 175 18.99 -19.16 -27.83
CA GLU A 175 18.57 -19.22 -26.46
C GLU A 175 17.56 -18.10 -26.15
N HIS A 176 16.53 -18.38 -25.36
CA HIS A 176 15.48 -17.40 -25.03
C HIS A 176 15.65 -16.76 -23.63
N SER A 177 16.85 -16.85 -23.05
CA SER A 177 17.12 -16.26 -21.74
C SER A 177 17.64 -14.81 -21.89
N ILE A 178 16.94 -13.87 -21.28
CA ILE A 178 17.38 -12.48 -21.19
C ILE A 178 17.76 -12.21 -19.74
N GLU A 179 19.06 -12.03 -19.49
CA GLU A 179 19.56 -11.55 -18.22
C GLU A 179 19.78 -10.03 -18.31
N ALA A 180 18.95 -9.27 -17.63
CA ALA A 180 19.15 -7.83 -17.50
C ALA A 180 20.27 -7.55 -16.48
N GLY A 181 21.20 -6.69 -16.86
CA GLY A 181 22.24 -6.18 -15.99
C GLY A 181 21.85 -4.86 -15.32
N MET A 182 22.86 -4.17 -14.82
CA MET A 182 22.72 -2.85 -14.21
C MET A 182 23.02 -1.77 -15.26
N PRO A 183 22.14 -0.78 -15.49
CA PRO A 183 22.43 0.34 -16.37
C PRO A 183 23.67 1.09 -15.94
N GLU A 184 24.51 1.50 -16.90
CA GLU A 184 25.75 2.23 -16.58
C GLU A 184 25.47 3.60 -15.99
N SER A 185 24.40 4.27 -16.43
CA SER A 185 23.92 5.52 -15.85
C SER A 185 23.65 5.43 -14.35
N LEU A 186 23.09 4.31 -13.87
CA LEU A 186 22.88 4.09 -12.44
C LEU A 186 24.22 3.98 -11.69
N ASN A 187 25.21 3.31 -12.27
CA ASN A 187 26.56 3.23 -11.67
C ASN A 187 27.20 4.60 -11.54
N VAL A 188 27.06 5.45 -12.56
CA VAL A 188 27.55 6.82 -12.53
C VAL A 188 26.83 7.63 -11.46
N LEU A 189 25.49 7.56 -11.40
CA LEU A 189 24.68 8.26 -10.39
C LEU A 189 25.09 7.89 -8.96
N VAL A 190 25.27 6.60 -8.68
CA VAL A 190 25.74 6.13 -7.35
C VAL A 190 27.10 6.71 -7.00
N LYS A 191 28.04 6.79 -7.96
CA LYS A 191 29.36 7.39 -7.73
C LYS A 191 29.24 8.90 -7.49
N GLU A 192 28.41 9.60 -8.24
CA GLU A 192 28.17 11.04 -8.06
C GLU A 192 27.58 11.35 -6.70
N ILE A 193 26.57 10.59 -6.26
CA ILE A 193 25.94 10.77 -4.94
C ILE A 193 26.96 10.47 -3.83
N ARG A 194 27.76 9.42 -3.96
CA ARG A 194 28.85 9.14 -3.01
C ARG A 194 29.89 10.25 -2.97
N SER A 195 30.17 10.91 -4.10
CA SER A 195 31.10 12.05 -4.15
C SER A 195 30.58 13.26 -3.37
N LEU A 196 29.28 13.37 -3.16
CA LEU A 196 28.64 14.39 -2.31
C LEU A 196 28.70 14.05 -0.81
N GLY A 197 29.34 12.92 -0.44
CA GLY A 197 29.42 12.45 0.95
C GLY A 197 28.13 11.75 1.44
N LEU A 198 27.26 11.36 0.52
CA LEU A 198 26.06 10.59 0.84
C LEU A 198 26.33 9.10 0.67
N ASP A 199 25.94 8.30 1.66
CA ASP A 199 26.06 6.86 1.60
C ASP A 199 24.84 6.25 0.92
N ILE A 200 25.08 5.43 -0.11
CA ILE A 200 24.06 4.65 -0.79
C ILE A 200 24.49 3.19 -0.76
N GLU A 201 23.72 2.38 -0.09
CA GLU A 201 23.81 0.94 -0.13
C GLU A 201 22.71 0.40 -1.05
N LEU A 202 23.11 -0.48 -1.98
CA LEU A 202 22.17 -1.23 -2.83
C LEU A 202 21.92 -2.57 -2.14
N ASP A 203 20.84 -2.64 -1.38
CA ASP A 203 20.44 -3.86 -0.71
C ASP A 203 19.85 -4.84 -1.74
N ARG A 204 20.37 -6.06 -1.75
CA ARG A 204 19.81 -7.19 -2.50
C ARG A 204 19.09 -8.07 -1.50
N SER A 205 17.77 -7.96 -1.45
CA SER A 205 16.91 -8.90 -0.72
C SER A 205 16.81 -10.24 -1.46
#